data_b27c1b3a2dd3225bdb7251f2eb34de76
#
_entry.id   b27c1b3a2dd3225bdb7251f2eb34de76
#
_cell.length_a   1.000
_cell.length_b   1.000
_cell.length_c   1.000
_cell.angle_alpha   90.00
_cell.angle_beta   90.00
_cell.angle_gamma   90.00
#
_symmetry.space_group_name_H-M   'P 1'
#
loop_
_entity.id
_entity.type
_entity.pdbx_description
1 polymer ?
#
loop_
_entity_poly.entity_id
_entity_poly.type
_entity_poly.pdbx_seq_one_letter_code
_entity_poly.pdbx_strand_id
1 'polypeptide(L)'
;MKKILLGIFITIFFAGGALAERYVMVTHTAGTDPFWPVVQKGGEDAAKAIGADFEYMFHPSGDMAEMAKLIVAATATQPDGMVVSLPDPDALGPAIQDAVAAGLSLIHI
;
A
#
# COMPACT_ATOMS: atom_id res chain seq x y z
N MET A 1 18.55 -14.11 -61.68
CA MET A 1 18.42 -14.79 -60.40
C MET A 1 18.16 -13.74 -59.32
N LYS A 2 16.89 -13.58 -58.90
CA LYS A 2 16.48 -12.59 -57.90
C LYS A 2 16.55 -13.27 -56.52
N LYS A 3 17.47 -12.81 -55.66
CA LYS A 3 17.56 -13.26 -54.28
C LYS A 3 16.53 -12.48 -53.46
N ILE A 4 15.46 -13.16 -53.02
CA ILE A 4 14.48 -12.62 -52.09
C ILE A 4 15.07 -12.78 -50.69
N LEU A 5 15.47 -11.67 -50.07
CA LEU A 5 15.80 -11.62 -48.64
C LEU A 5 14.49 -11.55 -47.84
N LEU A 6 14.12 -12.68 -47.25
CA LEU A 6 13.01 -12.76 -46.31
C LEU A 6 13.47 -12.22 -44.94
N GLY A 7 13.17 -10.96 -44.68
CA GLY A 7 13.41 -10.34 -43.37
C GLY A 7 12.42 -10.88 -42.33
N ILE A 8 12.91 -11.69 -41.42
CA ILE A 8 12.12 -12.13 -40.24
C ILE A 8 12.08 -10.98 -39.25
N PHE A 9 10.94 -10.30 -39.17
CA PHE A 9 10.64 -9.32 -38.15
C PHE A 9 10.28 -10.10 -36.85
N ILE A 10 11.23 -10.23 -35.92
CA ILE A 10 10.96 -10.77 -34.60
C ILE A 10 10.33 -9.64 -33.75
N THR A 11 9.01 -9.66 -33.67
CA THR A 11 8.27 -8.79 -32.75
C THR A 11 8.43 -9.37 -31.36
N ILE A 12 9.35 -8.80 -30.56
CA ILE A 12 9.48 -9.11 -29.15
C ILE A 12 8.29 -8.47 -28.45
N PHE A 13 7.26 -9.26 -28.17
CA PHE A 13 6.19 -8.88 -27.26
C PHE A 13 6.77 -8.83 -25.85
N PHE A 14 7.13 -7.66 -25.37
CA PHE A 14 7.29 -7.41 -23.95
C PHE A 14 5.89 -7.53 -23.30
N ALA A 15 5.53 -8.71 -22.86
CA ALA A 15 4.46 -8.90 -21.90
C ALA A 15 4.97 -8.34 -20.56
N GLY A 16 4.89 -7.01 -20.39
CA GLY A 16 5.02 -6.37 -19.09
C GLY A 16 3.86 -6.88 -18.24
N GLY A 17 4.11 -7.89 -17.39
CA GLY A 17 3.15 -8.28 -16.38
C GLY A 17 2.86 -7.05 -15.53
N ALA A 18 1.62 -6.55 -15.55
CA ALA A 18 1.18 -5.55 -14.60
C ALA A 18 1.36 -6.15 -13.21
N LEU A 19 2.25 -5.55 -12.39
CA LEU A 19 2.36 -5.91 -10.99
C LEU A 19 1.02 -5.56 -10.33
N ALA A 20 0.54 -6.44 -9.44
CA ALA A 20 -0.66 -6.14 -8.66
C ALA A 20 -0.43 -4.86 -7.85
N GLU A 21 -1.43 -3.98 -7.80
CA GLU A 21 -1.40 -2.80 -6.92
C GLU A 21 -1.31 -3.27 -5.47
N ARG A 22 -0.57 -2.52 -4.65
CA ARG A 22 -0.36 -2.86 -3.25
C ARG A 22 -0.82 -1.71 -2.35
N TYR A 23 -1.68 -2.03 -1.40
CA TYR A 23 -2.25 -1.10 -0.44
C TYR A 23 -1.84 -1.48 0.99
N VAL A 24 -1.51 -0.48 1.79
CA VAL A 24 -1.15 -0.66 3.20
C VAL A 24 -2.14 0.09 4.08
N MET A 25 -2.63 -0.55 5.13
CA MET A 25 -3.44 0.09 6.17
C MET A 25 -2.68 0.08 7.49
N VAL A 26 -2.52 1.25 8.10
CA VAL A 26 -1.87 1.42 9.41
C VAL A 26 -2.90 1.93 10.41
N THR A 27 -3.10 1.23 11.53
CA THR A 27 -4.12 1.60 12.51
C THR A 27 -3.57 1.65 13.95
N HIS A 28 -4.28 2.37 14.80
CA HIS A 28 -3.93 2.58 16.22
C HIS A 28 -4.48 1.50 17.17
N THR A 29 -4.76 0.31 16.68
CA THR A 29 -5.35 -0.72 17.52
C THR A 29 -4.41 -1.12 18.68
N ALA A 30 -4.96 -1.26 19.87
CA ALA A 30 -4.38 -2.10 20.90
C ALA A 30 -4.89 -3.53 20.66
N GLY A 31 -4.04 -4.53 20.60
CA GLY A 31 -4.31 -5.88 20.06
C GLY A 31 -5.54 -6.65 20.59
N THR A 32 -6.32 -6.06 21.49
CA THR A 32 -7.58 -6.62 22.04
C THR A 32 -8.84 -5.92 21.54
N ASP A 33 -8.72 -4.90 20.67
CA ASP A 33 -9.85 -4.16 20.15
C ASP A 33 -10.64 -4.98 19.12
N PRO A 34 -11.92 -5.28 19.34
CA PRO A 34 -12.72 -6.11 18.42
C PRO A 34 -13.15 -5.37 17.14
N PHE A 35 -13.02 -4.06 17.06
CA PHE A 35 -13.42 -3.26 15.89
C PHE A 35 -12.48 -3.43 14.71
N TRP A 36 -11.18 -3.32 14.95
CA TRP A 36 -10.19 -3.28 13.87
C TRP A 36 -10.05 -4.57 13.06
N PRO A 37 -10.22 -5.78 13.62
CA PRO A 37 -10.26 -7.01 12.82
C PRO A 37 -11.37 -7.02 11.76
N VAL A 38 -12.51 -6.36 12.03
CA VAL A 38 -13.59 -6.21 11.05
C VAL A 38 -13.17 -5.27 9.91
N VAL A 39 -12.51 -4.17 10.24
CA VAL A 39 -11.96 -3.22 9.25
C VAL A 39 -10.87 -3.88 8.39
N GLN A 40 -9.95 -4.61 9.03
CA GLN A 40 -8.92 -5.39 8.33
C GLN A 40 -9.55 -6.36 7.34
N LYS A 41 -10.53 -7.14 7.77
CA LYS A 41 -11.25 -8.08 6.90
C LYS A 41 -11.89 -7.37 5.70
N GLY A 42 -12.47 -6.19 5.91
CA GLY A 42 -13.02 -5.38 4.83
C GLY A 42 -11.96 -4.97 3.80
N GLY A 43 -10.77 -4.57 4.26
CA GLY A 43 -9.64 -4.24 3.40
C GLY A 43 -9.15 -5.45 2.59
N GLU A 44 -9.02 -6.62 3.24
CA GLU A 44 -8.63 -7.87 2.58
C GLU A 44 -9.65 -8.29 1.50
N ASP A 45 -10.94 -8.21 1.80
CA ASP A 45 -12.00 -8.56 0.87
C ASP A 45 -12.05 -7.60 -0.34
N ALA A 46 -11.85 -6.28 -0.09
CA ALA A 46 -11.78 -5.29 -1.15
C ALA A 46 -10.57 -5.51 -2.07
N ALA A 47 -9.40 -5.72 -1.51
CA ALA A 47 -8.18 -6.00 -2.28
C ALA A 47 -8.34 -7.26 -3.14
N LYS A 48 -8.89 -8.33 -2.57
CA LYS A 48 -9.19 -9.56 -3.30
C LYS A 48 -10.15 -9.32 -4.47
N ALA A 49 -11.16 -8.49 -4.28
CA ALA A 49 -12.15 -8.18 -5.32
C ALA A 49 -11.55 -7.46 -6.53
N ILE A 50 -10.50 -6.65 -6.34
CA ILE A 50 -9.83 -5.90 -7.41
C ILE A 50 -8.50 -6.54 -7.86
N GLY A 51 -8.09 -7.66 -7.27
CA GLY A 51 -6.83 -8.32 -7.59
C GLY A 51 -5.58 -7.59 -7.10
N ALA A 52 -5.70 -6.84 -6.00
CA ALA A 52 -4.60 -6.11 -5.36
C ALA A 52 -4.05 -6.86 -4.13
N ASP A 53 -2.83 -6.50 -3.73
CA ASP A 53 -2.24 -6.93 -2.47
C ASP A 53 -2.63 -5.97 -1.35
N PHE A 54 -2.87 -6.50 -0.15
CA PHE A 54 -3.24 -5.72 1.03
C PHE A 54 -2.38 -6.12 2.23
N GLU A 55 -1.82 -5.12 2.89
CA GLU A 55 -1.04 -5.28 4.12
C GLU A 55 -1.69 -4.48 5.26
N TYR A 56 -1.87 -5.11 6.41
CA TYR A 56 -2.40 -4.48 7.60
C TYR A 56 -1.33 -4.39 8.68
N MET A 57 -1.07 -3.19 9.19
CA MET A 57 -0.03 -2.90 10.16
C MET A 57 -0.61 -2.21 11.40
N PHE A 58 -0.18 -2.65 12.57
CA PHE A 58 -0.49 -2.01 13.85
C PHE A 58 0.58 -2.35 14.87
N HIS A 59 0.68 -1.54 15.94
CA HIS A 59 1.51 -1.87 17.08
C HIS A 59 0.63 -2.29 18.27
N PRO A 60 0.89 -3.44 18.91
CA PRO A 60 0.01 -3.99 19.95
C PRO A 60 -0.18 -3.10 21.18
N SER A 61 0.75 -2.19 21.45
CA SER A 61 0.64 -1.23 22.58
C SER A 61 -0.37 -0.12 22.32
N GLY A 62 -0.76 0.14 21.06
CA GLY A 62 -1.54 1.32 20.69
C GLY A 62 -0.79 2.64 20.84
N ASP A 63 0.54 2.62 21.02
CA ASP A 63 1.38 3.81 21.20
C ASP A 63 1.49 4.60 19.88
N MET A 64 1.27 5.91 19.94
CA MET A 64 1.29 6.78 18.78
C MET A 64 2.68 6.96 18.17
N ALA A 65 3.74 6.96 18.98
CA ALA A 65 5.10 7.05 18.46
C ALA A 65 5.49 5.77 17.70
N GLU A 66 5.08 4.60 18.18
CA GLU A 66 5.27 3.35 17.46
C GLU A 66 4.43 3.31 16.17
N MET A 67 3.21 3.81 16.22
CA MET A 67 2.38 3.94 15.01
C MET A 67 3.00 4.88 13.98
N ALA A 68 3.56 6.01 14.39
CA ALA A 68 4.28 6.92 13.50
C ALA A 68 5.46 6.22 12.78
N LYS A 69 6.22 5.38 13.50
CA LYS A 69 7.29 4.56 12.91
C LYS A 69 6.75 3.57 11.86
N LEU A 70 5.57 2.98 12.10
CA LEU A 70 4.94 2.09 11.13
C LEU A 70 4.52 2.86 9.86
N ILE A 71 4.01 4.08 9.97
CA ILE A 71 3.68 4.93 8.82
C ILE A 71 4.94 5.23 8.00
N VAL A 72 6.05 5.60 8.66
CA VAL A 72 7.34 5.83 8.00
C VAL A 72 7.85 4.56 7.31
N ALA A 73 7.79 3.42 7.98
CA ALA A 73 8.21 2.15 7.41
C ALA A 73 7.35 1.76 6.19
N ALA A 74 6.03 1.90 6.28
CA ALA A 74 5.12 1.65 5.17
C ALA A 74 5.40 2.59 3.99
N THR A 75 5.64 3.88 4.25
CA THR A 75 6.00 4.87 3.24
C THR A 75 7.27 4.47 2.48
N ALA A 76 8.29 3.98 3.19
CA ALA A 76 9.54 3.54 2.58
C ALA A 76 9.39 2.36 1.62
N THR A 77 8.32 1.56 1.75
CA THR A 77 8.02 0.45 0.84
C THR A 77 7.33 0.88 -0.45
N GLN A 78 6.95 2.14 -0.58
CA GLN A 78 6.30 2.73 -1.75
C GLN A 78 5.06 1.95 -2.22
N PRO A 79 4.02 1.77 -1.38
CA PRO A 79 2.76 1.19 -1.82
C PRO A 79 2.04 2.11 -2.81
N ASP A 80 1.09 1.59 -3.57
CA ASP A 80 0.25 2.39 -4.49
C ASP A 80 -0.74 3.27 -3.72
N GLY A 81 -1.12 2.86 -2.50
CA GLY A 81 -1.93 3.67 -1.61
C GLY A 81 -1.79 3.26 -0.15
N MET A 82 -2.12 4.18 0.74
CA MET A 82 -2.09 3.98 2.18
C MET A 82 -3.38 4.48 2.83
N VAL A 83 -3.87 3.73 3.81
CA VAL A 83 -4.96 4.15 4.71
C VAL A 83 -4.41 4.23 6.12
N VAL A 84 -4.63 5.34 6.80
CA VAL A 84 -4.12 5.58 8.16
C VAL A 84 -5.25 6.00 9.07
N SER A 85 -5.41 5.37 10.23
CA SER A 85 -6.27 5.93 11.27
C SER A 85 -5.56 7.11 11.95
N LEU A 86 -6.28 8.18 12.27
CA LEU A 86 -5.72 9.44 12.77
C LEU A 86 -6.35 9.84 14.11
N PRO A 87 -6.11 9.08 15.20
CA PRO A 87 -6.65 9.43 16.51
C PRO A 87 -5.95 10.64 17.14
N ASP A 88 -4.71 10.91 16.77
CA ASP A 88 -3.90 12.03 17.27
C ASP A 88 -3.19 12.73 16.10
N PRO A 89 -3.75 13.83 15.57
CA PRO A 89 -3.16 14.58 14.49
C PRO A 89 -1.79 15.20 14.80
N ASP A 90 -1.55 15.56 16.05
CA ASP A 90 -0.27 16.18 16.45
C ASP A 90 0.86 15.14 16.43
N ALA A 91 0.58 13.92 16.90
CA ALA A 91 1.56 12.85 16.94
C ALA A 91 1.82 12.24 15.55
N LEU A 92 0.79 12.05 14.72
CA LEU A 92 0.87 11.30 13.46
C LEU A 92 0.94 12.20 12.22
N GLY A 93 0.52 13.46 12.33
CA GLY A 93 0.47 14.40 11.21
C GLY A 93 1.79 14.54 10.47
N PRO A 94 2.94 14.70 11.13
CA PRO A 94 4.24 14.79 10.44
C PRO A 94 4.53 13.59 9.55
N ALA A 95 4.34 12.36 10.04
CA ALA A 95 4.59 11.14 9.26
C ALA A 95 3.64 11.01 8.06
N ILE A 96 2.38 11.43 8.23
CA ILE A 96 1.38 11.46 7.14
C ILE A 96 1.77 12.50 6.08
N GLN A 97 2.19 13.70 6.49
CA GLN A 97 2.62 14.75 5.57
C GLN A 97 3.85 14.31 4.77
N ASP A 98 4.81 13.65 5.40
CA ASP A 98 5.99 13.10 4.73
C ASP A 98 5.60 12.02 3.70
N ALA A 99 4.65 11.16 4.02
CA ALA A 99 4.13 10.17 3.08
C ALA A 99 3.48 10.82 1.85
N VAL A 100 2.66 11.84 2.05
CA VAL A 100 2.03 12.61 0.95
C VAL A 100 3.09 13.35 0.14
N ALA A 101 4.10 13.96 0.79
CA ALA A 101 5.21 14.63 0.12
C ALA A 101 6.08 13.66 -0.71
N ALA A 102 6.16 12.40 -0.30
CA ALA A 102 6.80 11.31 -1.06
C ALA A 102 5.97 10.83 -2.27
N GLY A 103 4.78 11.40 -2.49
CA GLY A 103 3.92 11.08 -3.64
C GLY A 103 2.91 9.96 -3.41
N LEU A 104 2.73 9.50 -2.16
CA LEU A 104 1.76 8.46 -1.84
C LEU A 104 0.31 8.98 -1.92
N SER A 105 -0.56 8.18 -2.50
CA SER A 105 -2.00 8.34 -2.35
C SER A 105 -2.39 7.89 -0.93
N LEU A 106 -2.86 8.81 -0.09
CA LEU A 106 -3.13 8.53 1.32
C LEU A 106 -4.53 9.01 1.71
N ILE A 107 -5.26 8.15 2.41
CA ILE A 107 -6.53 8.45 3.05
C ILE A 107 -6.34 8.31 4.56
N HIS A 108 -6.78 9.31 5.34
CA HIS A 108 -6.85 9.19 6.79
C HIS A 108 -8.31 9.08 7.27
N ILE A 109 -8.50 8.32 8.30
CA ILE A 109 -9.79 8.08 8.95
C ILE A 109 -9.71 8.27 10.45
#